data_fff9136994f4eb4c7261f4b42035001d
#
_entry.id   fff9136994f4eb4c7261f4b42035001d
#
_cell.length_a   1.000
_cell.length_b   1.000
_cell.length_c   1.000
_cell.angle_alpha   90.00
_cell.angle_beta   90.00
_cell.angle_gamma   90.00
#
_symmetry.space_group_name_H-M   'P 1'
#
loop_
_entity.id
_entity.type
_entity.pdbx_description
1 polymer ?
#
loop_
_entity_poly.entity_id
_entity_poly.type
_entity_poly.pdbx_seq_one_letter_code
_entity_poly.pdbx_strand_id
1 'polypeptide(L)'
;MLRIIFAVLLIAGFSTVSSAQDTTYRKHIRPLWEKQCAACHGASAPYLGEYLEDKVKFEARLKGPRMDSYADLVFFIGWPETGSVMRRLDDGKSSSDGIAGNMYQNLGATDQERQKNLNLFKQWIGKDAWKLNRWEARNKTPAISKEDLIKIRAKY
;
A
#
# COMPACT_ATOMS: atom_id res chain seq x y z
N MET A 1 -39.95 -54.81 -26.40
CA MET A 1 -38.85 -53.90 -26.84
C MET A 1 -39.03 -52.63 -26.13
N LEU A 2 -38.25 -52.43 -25.06
CA LEU A 2 -38.32 -51.23 -24.21
C LEU A 2 -37.21 -50.25 -24.66
N ARG A 3 -37.60 -49.06 -25.18
CA ARG A 3 -36.67 -48.00 -25.60
C ARG A 3 -36.39 -47.07 -24.40
N ILE A 4 -35.19 -47.16 -23.86
CA ILE A 4 -34.69 -46.24 -22.82
C ILE A 4 -34.16 -45.01 -23.53
N ILE A 5 -34.79 -43.84 -23.31
CA ILE A 5 -34.31 -42.53 -23.79
C ILE A 5 -33.43 -41.96 -22.70
N PHE A 6 -32.12 -41.87 -22.96
CA PHE A 6 -31.17 -41.16 -22.12
C PHE A 6 -31.27 -39.65 -22.41
N ALA A 7 -31.83 -38.91 -21.47
CA ALA A 7 -31.78 -37.45 -21.52
C ALA A 7 -30.44 -36.98 -20.96
N VAL A 8 -29.56 -36.46 -21.82
CA VAL A 8 -28.31 -35.83 -21.42
C VAL A 8 -28.62 -34.38 -20.98
N LEU A 9 -28.56 -34.12 -19.68
CA LEU A 9 -28.65 -32.77 -19.12
C LEU A 9 -27.29 -32.06 -19.34
N LEU A 10 -27.23 -31.13 -20.29
CA LEU A 10 -26.11 -30.19 -20.47
C LEU A 10 -26.19 -29.12 -19.36
N ILE A 11 -25.42 -29.31 -18.31
CA ILE A 11 -25.20 -28.27 -17.30
C ILE A 11 -24.21 -27.23 -17.89
N ALA A 12 -24.75 -26.14 -18.43
CA ALA A 12 -23.98 -25.00 -18.84
C ALA A 12 -23.42 -24.30 -17.56
N GLY A 13 -22.18 -24.62 -17.22
CA GLY A 13 -21.45 -23.96 -16.15
C GLY A 13 -21.23 -22.48 -16.50
N PHE A 14 -22.00 -21.59 -15.92
CA PHE A 14 -21.71 -20.14 -15.94
C PHE A 14 -20.46 -19.90 -15.09
N SER A 15 -19.28 -19.83 -15.74
CA SER A 15 -18.07 -19.32 -15.13
C SER A 15 -18.26 -17.81 -14.91
N THR A 16 -18.63 -17.40 -13.70
CA THR A 16 -18.59 -15.99 -13.31
C THR A 16 -17.13 -15.56 -13.31
N VAL A 17 -16.72 -14.87 -14.34
CA VAL A 17 -15.43 -14.15 -14.35
C VAL A 17 -15.54 -13.06 -13.28
N SER A 18 -15.05 -13.35 -12.07
CA SER A 18 -14.88 -12.35 -11.02
C SER A 18 -13.85 -11.35 -11.54
N SER A 19 -14.32 -10.24 -12.09
CA SER A 19 -13.49 -9.09 -12.37
C SER A 19 -12.94 -8.62 -11.02
N ALA A 20 -11.67 -8.92 -10.74
CA ALA A 20 -10.99 -8.37 -9.59
C ALA A 20 -11.02 -6.84 -9.74
N GLN A 21 -11.91 -6.20 -8.98
CA GLN A 21 -12.08 -4.75 -9.03
C GLN A 21 -10.75 -4.11 -8.65
N ASP A 22 -10.18 -3.33 -9.57
CA ASP A 22 -8.91 -2.64 -9.35
C ASP A 22 -8.96 -1.78 -8.09
N THR A 23 -8.00 -1.97 -7.20
CA THR A 23 -7.85 -1.12 -6.03
C THR A 23 -7.33 0.24 -6.47
N THR A 24 -8.10 1.31 -6.18
CA THR A 24 -7.77 2.68 -6.57
C THR A 24 -7.55 3.57 -5.34
N TYR A 25 -6.80 4.66 -5.53
CA TYR A 25 -6.61 5.66 -4.48
C TYR A 25 -7.95 6.21 -3.99
N ARG A 26 -8.76 6.74 -4.89
CA ARG A 26 -10.00 7.46 -4.57
C ARG A 26 -11.01 6.61 -3.80
N LYS A 27 -11.20 5.37 -4.22
CA LYS A 27 -12.24 4.50 -3.63
C LYS A 27 -11.78 3.72 -2.40
N HIS A 28 -10.49 3.36 -2.34
CA HIS A 28 -10.00 2.38 -1.37
C HIS A 28 -8.93 2.94 -0.45
N ILE A 29 -7.94 3.65 -1.00
CA ILE A 29 -6.79 4.10 -0.20
C ILE A 29 -7.09 5.40 0.52
N ARG A 30 -7.70 6.38 -0.14
CA ARG A 30 -8.00 7.66 0.47
C ARG A 30 -8.87 7.55 1.73
N PRO A 31 -10.01 6.83 1.76
CA PRO A 31 -10.81 6.67 2.98
C PRO A 31 -10.06 5.96 4.10
N LEU A 32 -9.26 4.93 3.74
CA LEU A 32 -8.40 4.24 4.70
C LEU A 32 -7.34 5.17 5.27
N TRP A 33 -6.67 5.93 4.39
CA TRP A 33 -5.63 6.87 4.75
C TRP A 33 -6.18 7.99 5.66
N GLU A 34 -7.33 8.57 5.33
CA GLU A 34 -8.01 9.59 6.14
C GLU A 34 -8.29 9.08 7.55
N LYS A 35 -8.75 7.84 7.68
CA LYS A 35 -9.05 7.21 8.98
C LYS A 35 -7.79 6.91 9.80
N GLN A 36 -6.73 6.41 9.18
CA GLN A 36 -5.60 5.81 9.91
C GLN A 36 -4.35 6.71 9.95
N CYS A 37 -4.19 7.61 9.00
CA CYS A 37 -2.93 8.33 8.81
C CYS A 37 -3.05 9.86 8.96
N ALA A 38 -4.24 10.43 8.69
CA ALA A 38 -4.43 11.88 8.59
C ALA A 38 -4.10 12.65 9.86
N ALA A 39 -4.26 12.04 11.04
CA ALA A 39 -3.96 12.69 12.32
C ALA A 39 -2.49 13.16 12.41
N CYS A 40 -1.58 12.34 11.88
CA CYS A 40 -0.13 12.61 11.92
C CYS A 40 0.44 13.11 10.59
N HIS A 41 -0.19 12.79 9.45
CA HIS A 41 0.31 13.06 8.10
C HIS A 41 -0.61 13.96 7.25
N GLY A 42 -1.69 14.51 7.84
CA GLY A 42 -2.68 15.33 7.15
C GLY A 42 -2.24 16.78 6.94
N ALA A 43 -3.20 17.65 6.63
CA ALA A 43 -2.97 19.05 6.26
C ALA A 43 -2.22 19.90 7.31
N SER A 44 -2.25 19.50 8.58
CA SER A 44 -1.49 20.16 9.67
C SER A 44 -0.08 19.61 9.87
N ALA A 45 0.33 18.65 9.04
CA ALA A 45 1.67 18.08 9.06
C ALA A 45 2.63 18.91 8.19
N PRO A 46 3.93 18.98 8.53
CA PRO A 46 4.92 19.70 7.75
C PRO A 46 5.16 19.01 6.40
N TYR A 47 5.50 19.76 5.37
CA TYR A 47 6.09 19.16 4.17
C TYR A 47 7.42 18.48 4.49
N LEU A 48 7.86 17.57 3.61
CA LEU A 48 9.07 16.76 3.88
C LEU A 48 10.29 17.64 4.18
N GLY A 49 10.50 18.73 3.44
CA GLY A 49 11.61 19.66 3.69
C GLY A 49 11.58 20.22 5.12
N GLU A 50 10.46 20.78 5.53
CA GLU A 50 10.26 21.32 6.89
C GLU A 50 10.44 20.24 7.96
N TYR A 51 9.90 19.02 7.70
CA TYR A 51 10.07 17.91 8.62
C TYR A 51 11.53 17.51 8.80
N LEU A 52 12.33 17.55 7.72
CA LEU A 52 13.75 17.20 7.78
C LEU A 52 14.61 18.27 8.49
N GLU A 53 14.20 19.54 8.46
CA GLU A 53 14.86 20.62 9.18
C GLU A 53 14.78 20.48 10.71
N ASP A 54 13.64 20.01 11.23
CA ASP A 54 13.44 19.85 12.67
C ASP A 54 12.57 18.63 13.02
N LYS A 55 13.11 17.45 12.77
CA LYS A 55 12.44 16.18 13.09
C LYS A 55 12.00 16.08 14.54
N VAL A 56 12.86 16.48 15.46
CA VAL A 56 12.62 16.35 16.90
C VAL A 56 11.37 17.12 17.31
N LYS A 57 11.22 18.34 16.83
CA LYS A 57 10.06 19.20 17.07
C LYS A 57 8.76 18.56 16.55
N PHE A 58 8.78 18.02 15.33
CA PHE A 58 7.58 17.47 14.72
C PHE A 58 7.21 16.11 15.32
N GLU A 59 8.18 15.23 15.57
CA GLU A 59 7.96 13.96 16.23
C GLU A 59 7.43 14.11 17.66
N ALA A 60 7.90 15.10 18.41
CA ALA A 60 7.35 15.43 19.74
C ALA A 60 5.87 15.86 19.69
N ARG A 61 5.40 16.33 18.54
CA ARG A 61 4.00 16.69 18.29
C ARG A 61 3.21 15.58 17.57
N LEU A 62 3.77 14.39 17.48
CA LEU A 62 3.21 13.26 16.73
C LEU A 62 2.90 13.60 15.27
N LYS A 63 3.77 14.41 14.64
CA LYS A 63 3.65 14.79 13.23
C LYS A 63 4.77 14.13 12.42
N GLY A 64 4.38 13.43 11.37
CA GLY A 64 5.27 12.98 10.31
C GLY A 64 5.20 13.92 9.10
N PRO A 65 5.90 13.61 8.00
CA PRO A 65 5.78 14.39 6.77
C PRO A 65 4.37 14.31 6.20
N ARG A 66 3.92 15.41 5.59
CA ARG A 66 2.59 15.53 4.98
C ARG A 66 2.43 14.58 3.79
N MET A 67 1.28 13.90 3.71
CA MET A 67 0.93 12.94 2.66
C MET A 67 -0.57 12.95 2.34
N ASP A 68 -1.25 14.09 2.44
CA ASP A 68 -2.71 14.17 2.36
C ASP A 68 -3.27 14.27 0.94
N SER A 69 -2.40 14.31 -0.06
CA SER A 69 -2.79 14.22 -1.46
C SER A 69 -2.32 12.92 -2.10
N TYR A 70 -2.94 12.56 -3.25
CA TYR A 70 -2.47 11.44 -4.07
C TYR A 70 -1.00 11.63 -4.48
N ALA A 71 -0.64 12.83 -4.91
CA ALA A 71 0.72 13.15 -5.35
C ALA A 71 1.73 12.98 -4.22
N ASP A 72 1.43 13.51 -3.03
CA ASP A 72 2.31 13.36 -1.87
C ASP A 72 2.46 11.89 -1.46
N LEU A 73 1.39 11.10 -1.50
CA LEU A 73 1.48 9.69 -1.15
C LEU A 73 2.32 8.91 -2.17
N VAL A 74 2.16 9.18 -3.48
CA VAL A 74 2.95 8.56 -4.55
C VAL A 74 4.43 8.96 -4.49
N PHE A 75 4.73 10.18 -4.06
CA PHE A 75 6.09 10.65 -3.80
C PHE A 75 6.85 9.71 -2.83
N PHE A 76 6.21 9.24 -1.78
CA PHE A 76 6.81 8.30 -0.83
C PHE A 76 6.77 6.83 -1.29
N ILE A 77 6.15 6.54 -2.42
CA ILE A 77 6.20 5.22 -3.07
C ILE A 77 7.32 5.16 -4.10
N GLY A 78 7.35 6.14 -5.01
CA GLY A 78 8.16 6.10 -6.22
C GLY A 78 9.49 6.84 -6.11
N TRP A 79 9.46 8.15 -5.91
CA TRP A 79 10.64 9.00 -5.92
C TRP A 79 10.33 10.37 -5.29
N PRO A 80 11.26 11.02 -4.58
CA PRO A 80 12.64 10.58 -4.28
C PRO A 80 12.74 9.60 -3.11
N GLU A 81 11.68 9.39 -2.35
CA GLU A 81 11.63 8.52 -1.18
C GLU A 81 11.14 7.10 -1.54
N THR A 82 11.72 6.52 -2.58
CA THR A 82 11.33 5.21 -3.11
C THR A 82 11.20 4.16 -2.03
N GLY A 83 10.01 3.54 -1.95
CA GLY A 83 9.73 2.46 -1.01
C GLY A 83 9.43 2.89 0.43
N SER A 84 9.37 4.18 0.71
CA SER A 84 9.16 4.68 2.09
C SER A 84 7.83 4.19 2.68
N VAL A 85 6.74 4.29 1.92
CA VAL A 85 5.42 3.77 2.32
C VAL A 85 5.50 2.26 2.56
N MET A 86 6.13 1.50 1.65
CA MET A 86 6.26 0.05 1.77
C MET A 86 7.05 -0.32 3.02
N ARG A 87 8.22 0.30 3.26
CA ARG A 87 9.04 0.03 4.47
C ARG A 87 8.29 0.32 5.76
N ARG A 88 7.53 1.41 5.79
CA ARG A 88 6.85 1.86 7.01
C ARG A 88 5.61 1.05 7.34
N LEU A 89 4.93 0.52 6.33
CA LEU A 89 3.69 -0.25 6.49
C LEU A 89 3.89 -1.76 6.48
N ASP A 90 5.09 -2.27 6.14
CA ASP A 90 5.35 -3.71 6.04
C ASP A 90 5.11 -4.43 7.38
N ASP A 91 4.60 -5.65 7.32
CA ASP A 91 4.37 -6.52 8.47
C ASP A 91 5.62 -7.32 8.90
N GLY A 92 6.77 -7.01 8.33
CA GLY A 92 8.04 -7.71 8.55
C GLY A 92 8.29 -8.87 7.58
N LYS A 93 7.28 -9.33 6.84
CA LYS A 93 7.44 -10.50 5.95
C LYS A 93 8.23 -10.19 4.68
N SER A 94 8.34 -8.92 4.32
CA SER A 94 9.10 -8.46 3.15
C SER A 94 10.41 -7.77 3.53
N SER A 95 10.71 -7.62 4.82
CA SER A 95 11.96 -7.07 5.31
C SER A 95 12.98 -8.20 5.59
N SER A 96 14.27 -7.91 5.42
CA SER A 96 15.35 -8.87 5.65
C SER A 96 15.52 -9.26 7.12
N ASP A 97 15.16 -8.36 8.03
CA ASP A 97 15.28 -8.53 9.49
C ASP A 97 14.02 -9.11 10.14
N GLY A 98 12.94 -9.31 9.37
CA GLY A 98 11.66 -9.80 9.88
C GLY A 98 10.89 -8.79 10.76
N ILE A 99 11.39 -7.56 10.89
CA ILE A 99 10.78 -6.54 11.76
C ILE A 99 9.74 -5.73 11.00
N ALA A 100 8.56 -5.61 11.59
CA ALA A 100 7.49 -4.77 11.02
C ALA A 100 7.89 -3.30 10.98
N GLY A 101 7.44 -2.60 9.95
CA GLY A 101 7.60 -1.16 9.82
C GLY A 101 6.91 -0.40 10.95
N ASN A 102 7.47 0.73 11.36
CA ASN A 102 7.00 1.49 12.52
C ASN A 102 5.59 2.09 12.37
N MET A 103 5.02 2.10 11.16
CA MET A 103 3.64 2.55 10.90
C MET A 103 2.66 1.39 10.76
N TYR A 104 3.12 0.13 10.74
CA TYR A 104 2.26 -1.04 10.61
C TYR A 104 1.15 -1.09 11.67
N GLN A 105 1.49 -0.77 12.91
CA GLN A 105 0.53 -0.78 14.03
C GLN A 105 -0.63 0.22 13.85
N ASN A 106 -0.42 1.27 13.07
CA ASN A 106 -1.43 2.29 12.81
C ASN A 106 -2.41 1.89 11.68
N LEU A 107 -2.21 0.75 11.03
CA LEU A 107 -3.13 0.26 10.00
C LEU A 107 -4.46 -0.27 10.55
N GLY A 108 -4.59 -0.46 11.86
CA GLY A 108 -5.83 -0.91 12.47
C GLY A 108 -5.67 -1.30 13.94
N ALA A 109 -6.79 -1.41 14.65
CA ALA A 109 -6.81 -1.76 16.07
C ALA A 109 -6.48 -3.24 16.31
N THR A 110 -6.84 -4.12 15.38
CA THR A 110 -6.60 -5.57 15.47
C THR A 110 -5.64 -6.04 14.39
N ASP A 111 -5.00 -7.20 14.59
CA ASP A 111 -4.15 -7.82 13.57
C ASP A 111 -4.91 -8.10 12.28
N GLN A 112 -6.15 -8.53 12.38
CA GLN A 112 -6.99 -8.78 11.22
C GLN A 112 -7.25 -7.49 10.43
N GLU A 113 -7.55 -6.38 11.11
CA GLU A 113 -7.74 -5.08 10.46
C GLU A 113 -6.44 -4.59 9.82
N ARG A 114 -5.31 -4.70 10.52
CA ARG A 114 -3.98 -4.34 10.00
C ARG A 114 -3.64 -5.11 8.73
N GLN A 115 -3.82 -6.43 8.74
CA GLN A 115 -3.55 -7.27 7.56
C GLN A 115 -4.48 -6.94 6.40
N LYS A 116 -5.77 -6.72 6.64
CA LYS A 116 -6.73 -6.29 5.62
C LYS A 116 -6.28 -4.98 4.98
N ASN A 117 -5.94 -4.00 5.77
CA ASN A 117 -5.56 -2.67 5.32
C ASN A 117 -4.19 -2.66 4.62
N LEU A 118 -3.23 -3.44 5.13
CA LEU A 118 -1.95 -3.68 4.45
C LEU A 118 -2.16 -4.29 3.06
N ASN A 119 -3.06 -5.27 2.94
CA ASN A 119 -3.36 -5.90 1.66
C ASN A 119 -3.96 -4.93 0.64
N LEU A 120 -4.77 -3.94 1.08
CA LEU A 120 -5.25 -2.87 0.21
C LEU A 120 -4.10 -2.03 -0.34
N PHE A 121 -3.15 -1.63 0.51
CA PHE A 121 -1.95 -0.93 0.06
C PHE A 121 -1.11 -1.77 -0.91
N LYS A 122 -0.88 -3.05 -0.62
CA LYS A 122 -0.14 -3.98 -1.50
C LYS A 122 -0.82 -4.15 -2.87
N GLN A 123 -2.14 -4.23 -2.90
CA GLN A 123 -2.92 -4.31 -4.15
C GLN A 123 -2.83 -3.01 -4.95
N TRP A 124 -2.95 -1.87 -4.29
CA TRP A 124 -2.90 -0.56 -4.92
C TRP A 124 -1.52 -0.24 -5.49
N ILE A 125 -0.47 -0.42 -4.69
CA ILE A 125 0.92 -0.14 -5.12
C ILE A 125 1.38 -1.14 -6.17
N GLY A 126 0.96 -2.39 -6.04
CA GLY A 126 1.41 -3.53 -6.83
C GLY A 126 2.29 -4.47 -6.01
N LYS A 127 1.99 -5.75 -6.06
CA LYS A 127 2.73 -6.77 -5.27
C LYS A 127 4.22 -6.80 -5.61
N ASP A 128 4.57 -6.63 -6.88
CA ASP A 128 5.97 -6.62 -7.32
C ASP A 128 6.68 -5.32 -6.93
N ALA A 129 5.96 -4.20 -6.94
CA ALA A 129 6.48 -2.92 -6.46
C ALA A 129 6.73 -2.94 -4.94
N TRP A 130 5.98 -3.72 -4.16
CA TRP A 130 6.17 -3.83 -2.71
C TRP A 130 7.57 -4.32 -2.33
N LYS A 131 8.23 -5.08 -3.19
CA LYS A 131 9.62 -5.54 -3.02
C LYS A 131 10.65 -4.41 -3.11
N LEU A 132 10.24 -3.21 -3.58
CA LEU A 132 11.09 -2.02 -3.65
C LEU A 132 11.29 -1.34 -2.28
N ASN A 133 10.94 -1.98 -1.18
CA ASN A 133 11.00 -1.36 0.14
C ASN A 133 12.41 -0.89 0.55
N ARG A 134 13.48 -1.43 0.00
CA ARG A 134 14.89 -0.96 0.12
C ARG A 134 15.30 -0.55 1.54
N TRP A 135 14.86 -1.30 2.54
CA TRP A 135 15.13 -0.99 3.95
C TRP A 135 16.63 -0.88 4.25
N GLU A 136 17.42 -1.77 3.70
CA GLU A 136 18.88 -1.80 3.87
C GLU A 136 19.60 -0.61 3.21
N ALA A 137 18.96 0.00 2.22
CA ALA A 137 19.50 1.14 1.49
C ALA A 137 18.96 2.50 1.96
N ARG A 138 18.41 2.58 3.16
CA ARG A 138 17.64 3.73 3.67
C ARG A 138 18.28 5.10 3.42
N ASN A 139 19.59 5.24 3.58
CA ASN A 139 20.30 6.49 3.33
C ASN A 139 21.12 6.47 2.04
N LYS A 140 21.03 5.39 1.26
CA LYS A 140 21.78 5.15 0.03
C LYS A 140 20.89 4.57 -1.06
N THR A 141 19.57 4.80 -0.96
CA THR A 141 18.62 4.27 -1.93
C THR A 141 19.00 4.78 -3.32
N PRO A 142 19.39 3.93 -4.26
CA PRO A 142 19.69 4.35 -5.61
C PRO A 142 18.43 4.92 -6.25
N ALA A 143 18.60 5.73 -7.30
CA ALA A 143 17.47 6.18 -8.11
C ALA A 143 16.65 4.96 -8.57
N ILE A 144 15.32 5.11 -8.62
CA ILE A 144 14.46 4.07 -9.14
C ILE A 144 14.75 3.86 -10.63
N SER A 145 14.92 2.61 -11.04
CA SER A 145 15.09 2.29 -12.45
C SER A 145 13.75 2.40 -13.19
N LYS A 146 13.81 2.51 -14.51
CA LYS A 146 12.60 2.48 -15.36
C LYS A 146 11.84 1.16 -15.20
N GLU A 147 12.56 0.06 -15.06
CA GLU A 147 12.04 -1.30 -14.87
C GLU A 147 11.34 -1.44 -13.52
N ASP A 148 11.80 -0.73 -12.50
CA ASP A 148 11.15 -0.70 -11.19
C ASP A 148 9.92 0.21 -11.19
N LEU A 149 10.02 1.37 -11.86
CA LEU A 149 8.94 2.34 -11.93
C LEU A 149 7.67 1.75 -12.55
N ILE A 150 7.80 0.94 -13.60
CA ILE A 150 6.65 0.29 -14.27
C ILE A 150 5.93 -0.75 -13.41
N LYS A 151 6.53 -1.23 -12.31
CA LYS A 151 5.89 -2.14 -11.35
C LYS A 151 4.89 -1.41 -10.46
N ILE A 152 5.04 -0.09 -10.30
CA ILE A 152 4.16 0.73 -9.47
C ILE A 152 2.86 0.98 -10.24
N ARG A 153 1.75 0.50 -9.70
CA ARG A 153 0.40 0.71 -10.28
C ARG A 153 -0.23 1.98 -9.79
N ALA A 154 -0.39 2.11 -8.50
CA ALA A 154 -0.90 3.27 -7.76
C ALA A 154 -2.05 4.02 -8.48
N LYS A 155 -3.05 3.30 -8.99
CA LYS A 155 -4.18 3.90 -9.75
C LYS A 155 -4.94 4.95 -8.93
N TYR A 156 -5.27 6.08 -9.53
CA TYR A 156 -6.12 7.13 -8.93
C TYR A 156 -7.58 6.73 -8.95
#